data_f8c5ae0f8e7cb7a1bf7698778bfb6a6c
#
_entry.id   f8c5ae0f8e7cb7a1bf7698778bfb6a6c
#
_cell.length_a   1.000
_cell.length_b   1.000
_cell.length_c   1.000
_cell.angle_alpha   90.00
_cell.angle_beta   90.00
_cell.angle_gamma   90.00
#
_symmetry.space_group_name_H-M   'P 1'
#
loop_
_entity.id
_entity.type
_entity.pdbx_description
1 polymer ?
#
loop_
_entity_poly.entity_id
_entity_poly.type
_entity_poly.pdbx_seq_one_letter_code
_entity_poly.pdbx_strand_id
1 'polypeptide(L)'
;MTKEPRERGTESAREVPIARARTPEEAGAALPEAPSFAGMDRRGFLALGGSGALFCTLAATGNVGGDAKQTRKAVAAADKAASKVKRPRRIALDPRDRDRFATPQPQPGGRVREYWIQARSTMWDWAPSGRDEWMDAPIPQKRRKRLFRAFTYQLFSPGYAKPLGRAAMPGPTLHAEVGDTIVVHLRNADRGFNQAVTMHPHGVKYNPDYDGSYFGPFTRVGGFIAPGEEFTYTWECPPDSVGVWPYHDHGPNHTLNTFRGLFGAIVVREKGAKAPDVEEIVWFHSLGPEVTGLNRVLHCVNGYAYAGNTPTFRARVGQDVAFHVIAANNDFHTFHIHGHRWKDSGGVFNTDTPVVGPFETITARFTEDNPGRWMYHCHVMSHQDAGMAGWYIVDPE
;
A
#
# COMPACT_ATOMS: atom_id res chain seq x y z
N MET A 1 54.64 19.56 -51.16
CA MET A 1 53.41 18.85 -51.52
C MET A 1 52.55 18.73 -50.26
N THR A 2 51.73 19.72 -50.01
CA THR A 2 50.82 19.86 -48.89
C THR A 2 49.44 19.28 -49.28
N LYS A 3 48.93 18.32 -48.53
CA LYS A 3 47.58 17.78 -48.69
C LYS A 3 46.64 18.56 -47.76
N GLU A 4 45.65 19.22 -48.36
CA GLU A 4 44.49 19.83 -47.67
C GLU A 4 43.59 18.77 -47.05
N PRO A 5 42.90 19.08 -45.92
CA PRO A 5 41.89 18.24 -45.32
C PRO A 5 40.54 18.45 -46.00
N ARG A 6 39.84 17.34 -46.31
CA ARG A 6 38.46 17.30 -46.84
C ARG A 6 37.46 17.74 -45.75
N GLU A 7 36.68 18.73 -46.10
CA GLU A 7 35.46 19.11 -45.34
C GLU A 7 34.44 17.95 -45.33
N ARG A 8 33.95 17.64 -44.15
CA ARG A 8 32.77 16.75 -43.96
C ARG A 8 31.51 17.61 -44.02
N GLY A 9 30.66 17.34 -45.01
CA GLY A 9 29.37 17.95 -45.19
C GLY A 9 28.46 17.73 -43.99
N THR A 10 27.83 18.79 -43.56
CA THR A 10 26.75 18.78 -42.58
C THR A 10 25.48 18.17 -43.18
N GLU A 11 25.09 16.97 -42.76
CA GLU A 11 23.80 16.41 -43.07
C GLU A 11 22.73 17.23 -42.37
N SER A 12 21.87 17.88 -43.15
CA SER A 12 20.71 18.63 -42.69
C SER A 12 19.72 17.67 -42.03
N ALA A 13 19.37 17.94 -40.77
CA ALA A 13 18.28 17.23 -40.08
C ALA A 13 16.97 17.38 -40.87
N ARG A 14 16.44 16.24 -41.34
CA ARG A 14 15.10 16.20 -41.92
C ARG A 14 14.08 16.49 -40.83
N GLU A 15 13.35 17.59 -40.97
CA GLU A 15 12.18 17.85 -40.16
C GLU A 15 11.15 16.73 -40.37
N VAL A 16 10.80 16.04 -39.30
CA VAL A 16 9.68 15.10 -39.27
C VAL A 16 8.40 15.92 -39.20
N PRO A 17 7.44 15.79 -40.10
CA PRO A 17 6.21 16.56 -40.05
C PRO A 17 5.43 16.16 -38.78
N ILE A 18 5.16 17.13 -37.90
CA ILE A 18 4.25 16.96 -36.78
C ILE A 18 2.85 16.76 -37.36
N ALA A 19 2.29 15.57 -37.18
CA ALA A 19 0.92 15.27 -37.58
C ALA A 19 -0.03 16.25 -36.86
N ARG A 20 -0.78 17.03 -37.65
CA ARG A 20 -1.78 17.97 -37.13
C ARG A 20 -2.84 17.18 -36.37
N ALA A 21 -3.09 17.51 -35.12
CA ALA A 21 -4.19 16.95 -34.35
C ALA A 21 -5.51 17.23 -35.07
N ARG A 22 -6.29 16.18 -35.38
CA ARG A 22 -7.62 16.33 -35.98
C ARG A 22 -8.57 16.95 -34.94
N THR A 23 -9.38 17.88 -35.38
CA THR A 23 -10.46 18.42 -34.54
C THR A 23 -11.57 17.37 -34.37
N PRO A 24 -12.36 17.46 -33.28
CA PRO A 24 -13.45 16.50 -33.03
C PRO A 24 -14.49 16.40 -34.19
N GLU A 25 -14.61 17.42 -35.00
CA GLU A 25 -15.52 17.43 -36.19
C GLU A 25 -14.97 16.63 -37.39
N GLU A 26 -13.67 16.42 -37.49
CA GLU A 26 -13.03 15.65 -38.56
C GLU A 26 -13.00 14.14 -38.30
N ALA A 27 -13.33 13.70 -37.08
CA ALA A 27 -13.47 12.30 -36.69
C ALA A 27 -14.96 11.87 -36.79
N GLY A 28 -15.51 11.84 -37.97
CA GLY A 28 -16.89 11.45 -38.23
C GLY A 28 -17.23 9.96 -38.00
N ALA A 29 -16.81 9.41 -36.87
CA ALA A 29 -17.27 8.13 -36.37
C ALA A 29 -17.92 8.38 -34.99
N ALA A 30 -19.26 8.22 -34.95
CA ALA A 30 -19.98 8.17 -33.68
C ALA A 30 -19.35 7.07 -32.81
N LEU A 31 -18.84 7.46 -31.63
CA LEU A 31 -18.46 6.49 -30.61
C LEU A 31 -19.71 5.65 -30.28
N PRO A 32 -19.60 4.32 -30.15
CA PRO A 32 -20.75 3.52 -29.72
C PRO A 32 -21.19 4.06 -28.35
N GLU A 33 -22.49 4.33 -28.22
CA GLU A 33 -23.06 4.74 -26.93
C GLU A 33 -22.71 3.70 -25.89
N ALA A 34 -22.12 4.16 -24.77
CA ALA A 34 -21.91 3.31 -23.61
C ALA A 34 -23.27 2.71 -23.21
N PRO A 35 -23.35 1.39 -22.92
CA PRO A 35 -24.61 0.78 -22.55
C PRO A 35 -25.18 1.53 -21.35
N SER A 36 -26.36 2.13 -21.51
CA SER A 36 -27.07 2.80 -20.44
C SER A 36 -27.52 1.73 -19.44
N PHE A 37 -27.03 1.77 -18.25
CA PHE A 37 -27.54 0.98 -17.11
C PHE A 37 -28.87 1.54 -16.56
N ALA A 38 -29.62 2.25 -17.36
CA ALA A 38 -30.97 2.71 -17.07
C ALA A 38 -31.95 1.54 -17.14
N GLY A 39 -32.12 0.82 -16.04
CA GLY A 39 -33.10 -0.27 -15.96
C GLY A 39 -32.92 -1.25 -14.80
N MET A 40 -31.84 -1.17 -14.06
CA MET A 40 -31.66 -2.00 -12.86
C MET A 40 -32.18 -1.23 -11.63
N ASP A 41 -33.30 -1.67 -11.09
CA ASP A 41 -33.83 -1.11 -9.85
C ASP A 41 -32.84 -1.38 -8.71
N ARG A 42 -32.78 -0.46 -7.72
CA ARG A 42 -31.90 -0.55 -6.53
C ARG A 42 -32.08 -1.85 -5.74
N ARG A 43 -33.18 -2.57 -5.92
CA ARG A 43 -33.46 -3.83 -5.22
C ARG A 43 -32.84 -5.04 -5.95
N GLY A 44 -32.71 -5.00 -7.26
CA GLY A 44 -32.04 -6.05 -8.05
C GLY A 44 -30.52 -6.08 -7.83
N PHE A 45 -29.89 -4.91 -7.61
CA PHE A 45 -28.46 -4.82 -7.31
C PHE A 45 -28.09 -5.34 -5.89
N LEU A 46 -29.01 -5.26 -4.95
CA LEU A 46 -28.81 -5.74 -3.57
C LEU A 46 -29.03 -7.26 -3.42
N ALA A 47 -29.62 -7.94 -4.39
CA ALA A 47 -29.94 -9.36 -4.32
C ALA A 47 -28.79 -10.27 -4.80
N LEU A 48 -27.77 -9.74 -5.49
CA LEU A 48 -26.67 -10.51 -6.11
C LEU A 48 -25.34 -10.49 -5.37
N GLY A 49 -25.20 -9.80 -4.23
CA GLY A 49 -23.89 -9.71 -3.56
C GLY A 49 -23.99 -9.68 -2.05
N GLY A 50 -23.59 -10.76 -1.40
CA GLY A 50 -23.29 -10.75 0.02
C GLY A 50 -22.23 -9.70 0.35
N SER A 51 -22.37 -9.04 1.49
CA SER A 51 -21.48 -8.11 2.25
C SER A 51 -20.49 -7.18 1.51
N GLY A 52 -19.96 -7.54 0.34
CA GLY A 52 -19.04 -6.68 -0.44
C GLY A 52 -19.74 -5.51 -1.15
N ALA A 53 -21.02 -5.67 -1.56
CA ALA A 53 -21.73 -4.64 -2.32
C ALA A 53 -22.11 -3.39 -1.49
N LEU A 54 -22.17 -3.49 -0.16
CA LEU A 54 -22.50 -2.35 0.70
C LEU A 54 -21.31 -1.38 0.81
N PHE A 55 -20.06 -1.87 0.67
CA PHE A 55 -18.83 -1.08 0.76
C PHE A 55 -18.44 -0.40 -0.55
N CYS A 56 -18.70 -1.03 -1.70
CA CYS A 56 -18.50 -0.36 -3.00
C CYS A 56 -19.30 0.94 -3.12
N THR A 57 -20.44 1.04 -2.45
CA THR A 57 -21.27 2.25 -2.47
C THR A 57 -20.70 3.38 -1.57
N LEU A 58 -19.97 3.06 -0.51
CA LEU A 58 -19.32 4.05 0.37
C LEU A 58 -17.96 4.51 -0.18
N ALA A 59 -17.22 3.63 -0.83
CA ALA A 59 -15.92 3.94 -1.44
C ALA A 59 -16.06 4.66 -2.81
N ALA A 60 -17.14 4.42 -3.56
CA ALA A 60 -17.39 5.04 -4.86
C ALA A 60 -17.89 6.50 -4.78
N THR A 61 -18.35 6.94 -3.62
CA THR A 61 -18.74 8.33 -3.42
C THR A 61 -17.59 9.09 -2.75
N GLY A 62 -16.56 9.47 -3.48
CA GLY A 62 -15.46 10.34 -3.03
C GLY A 62 -15.91 11.72 -2.52
N ASN A 63 -17.18 11.85 -2.13
CA ASN A 63 -17.80 13.03 -1.60
C ASN A 63 -18.39 12.71 -0.22
N VAL A 64 -17.50 12.71 0.80
CA VAL A 64 -17.88 12.46 2.20
C VAL A 64 -18.47 13.74 2.83
N GLY A 65 -19.56 14.24 2.23
CA GLY A 65 -20.44 15.23 2.85
C GLY A 65 -21.57 14.60 3.67
N GLY A 66 -21.46 13.31 3.99
CA GLY A 66 -22.47 12.57 4.76
C GLY A 66 -22.36 12.82 6.27
N ASP A 67 -23.51 12.82 6.97
CA ASP A 67 -23.57 12.90 8.43
C ASP A 67 -22.69 11.80 9.07
N ALA A 68 -21.73 12.18 9.92
CA ALA A 68 -20.83 11.27 10.64
C ALA A 68 -21.60 10.20 11.45
N LYS A 69 -22.82 10.46 11.87
CA LYS A 69 -23.69 9.49 12.53
C LYS A 69 -24.16 8.40 11.56
N GLN A 70 -24.48 8.79 10.32
CA GLN A 70 -24.90 7.86 9.27
C GLN A 70 -23.74 6.98 8.84
N THR A 71 -22.54 7.54 8.66
CA THR A 71 -21.30 6.81 8.36
C THR A 71 -21.00 5.77 9.45
N ARG A 72 -21.03 6.16 10.73
CA ARG A 72 -20.79 5.22 11.85
C ARG A 72 -21.81 4.07 11.87
N LYS A 73 -23.10 4.35 11.58
CA LYS A 73 -24.13 3.32 11.51
C LYS A 73 -23.87 2.34 10.38
N ALA A 74 -23.45 2.83 9.22
CA ALA A 74 -23.09 2.01 8.06
C ALA A 74 -21.86 1.13 8.35
N VAL A 75 -20.81 1.68 8.97
CA VAL A 75 -19.62 0.94 9.39
C VAL A 75 -19.95 -0.15 10.40
N ALA A 76 -20.73 0.16 11.43
CA ALA A 76 -21.15 -0.83 12.42
C ALA A 76 -21.99 -1.96 11.78
N ALA A 77 -22.82 -1.63 10.79
CA ALA A 77 -23.56 -2.64 10.03
C ALA A 77 -22.65 -3.52 9.19
N ALA A 78 -21.63 -2.95 8.55
CA ALA A 78 -20.64 -3.68 7.78
C ALA A 78 -19.78 -4.61 8.67
N ASP A 79 -19.31 -4.13 9.81
CA ASP A 79 -18.58 -4.95 10.78
C ASP A 79 -19.43 -6.11 11.28
N LYS A 80 -20.70 -5.85 11.61
CA LYS A 80 -21.65 -6.88 12.03
C LYS A 80 -21.93 -7.89 10.90
N ALA A 81 -22.01 -7.45 9.66
CA ALA A 81 -22.16 -8.35 8.52
C ALA A 81 -20.91 -9.21 8.33
N ALA A 82 -19.71 -8.60 8.34
CA ALA A 82 -18.44 -9.29 8.18
C ALA A 82 -18.19 -10.33 9.29
N SER A 83 -18.56 -10.04 10.54
CA SER A 83 -18.44 -11.01 11.65
C SER A 83 -19.37 -12.23 11.54
N LYS A 84 -20.37 -12.16 10.67
CA LYS A 84 -21.29 -13.25 10.39
C LYS A 84 -20.93 -14.07 9.16
N VAL A 85 -19.94 -13.64 8.39
CA VAL A 85 -19.48 -14.38 7.20
C VAL A 85 -18.95 -15.72 7.66
N LYS A 86 -19.56 -16.78 7.14
CA LYS A 86 -19.11 -18.17 7.43
C LYS A 86 -18.01 -18.55 6.46
N ARG A 87 -17.15 -19.48 6.91
CA ARG A 87 -16.17 -20.11 6.04
C ARG A 87 -16.89 -20.68 4.82
N PRO A 88 -16.44 -20.36 3.60
CA PRO A 88 -16.95 -21.00 2.39
C PRO A 88 -16.73 -22.50 2.45
N ARG A 89 -17.60 -23.29 1.81
CA ARG A 89 -17.33 -24.72 1.58
C ARG A 89 -16.01 -24.82 0.81
N ARG A 90 -15.10 -25.67 1.25
CA ARG A 90 -13.86 -25.92 0.51
C ARG A 90 -14.22 -26.32 -0.92
N ILE A 91 -13.75 -25.57 -1.89
CA ILE A 91 -13.69 -26.05 -3.26
C ILE A 91 -12.56 -27.08 -3.26
N ALA A 92 -12.93 -28.36 -3.42
CA ALA A 92 -11.94 -29.40 -3.66
C ALA A 92 -11.20 -29.00 -4.95
N LEU A 93 -9.86 -28.95 -4.89
CA LEU A 93 -9.05 -28.91 -6.10
C LEU A 93 -9.46 -30.08 -6.97
N ASP A 94 -9.72 -29.84 -8.24
CA ASP A 94 -9.74 -30.90 -9.24
C ASP A 94 -8.40 -31.67 -9.09
N PRO A 95 -8.40 -32.99 -8.92
CA PRO A 95 -7.17 -33.75 -8.83
C PRO A 95 -6.17 -33.44 -9.94
N ARG A 96 -6.66 -33.05 -11.13
CA ARG A 96 -5.84 -32.62 -12.28
C ARG A 96 -5.11 -31.30 -12.05
N ASP A 97 -5.58 -30.46 -11.12
CA ASP A 97 -4.96 -29.16 -10.80
C ASP A 97 -3.93 -29.27 -9.68
N ARG A 98 -3.92 -30.36 -8.90
CA ARG A 98 -2.97 -30.55 -7.79
C ARG A 98 -1.52 -30.52 -8.27
N ASP A 99 -1.23 -31.14 -9.39
CA ASP A 99 0.11 -31.19 -9.97
C ASP A 99 0.52 -29.87 -10.66
N ARG A 100 -0.46 -29.01 -10.99
CA ARG A 100 -0.21 -27.70 -11.61
C ARG A 100 0.12 -26.63 -10.59
N PHE A 101 -0.25 -26.79 -9.35
CA PHE A 101 -0.11 -25.81 -8.29
C PHE A 101 0.79 -26.34 -7.17
N ALA A 102 2.04 -26.65 -7.52
CA ALA A 102 3.03 -27.07 -6.54
C ALA A 102 3.19 -26.01 -5.44
N THR A 103 3.46 -26.47 -4.21
CA THR A 103 3.83 -25.57 -3.12
C THR A 103 5.12 -24.85 -3.49
N PRO A 104 5.17 -23.51 -3.38
CA PRO A 104 6.38 -22.75 -3.61
C PRO A 104 7.58 -23.28 -2.83
N GLN A 105 8.74 -23.37 -3.48
CA GLN A 105 9.98 -23.88 -2.89
C GLN A 105 11.14 -22.93 -3.17
N PRO A 106 12.14 -22.84 -2.28
CA PRO A 106 13.35 -22.08 -2.55
C PRO A 106 14.04 -22.59 -3.83
N GLN A 107 14.48 -21.64 -4.66
CA GLN A 107 15.35 -21.95 -5.80
C GLN A 107 16.75 -22.32 -5.31
N PRO A 108 17.61 -22.99 -6.15
CA PRO A 108 18.97 -23.32 -5.76
C PRO A 108 19.73 -22.12 -5.20
N GLY A 109 20.21 -22.26 -3.96
CA GLY A 109 20.94 -21.22 -3.21
C GLY A 109 20.07 -20.15 -2.57
N GLY A 110 18.72 -20.25 -2.65
CA GLY A 110 17.80 -19.44 -1.89
C GLY A 110 17.61 -20.00 -0.47
N ARG A 111 16.94 -19.22 0.36
CA ARG A 111 16.66 -19.52 1.77
C ARG A 111 15.17 -19.50 2.04
N VAL A 112 14.74 -20.14 3.12
CA VAL A 112 13.41 -19.94 3.69
C VAL A 112 13.48 -18.75 4.64
N ARG A 113 12.64 -17.73 4.41
CA ARG A 113 12.46 -16.55 5.27
C ARG A 113 11.14 -16.68 6.01
N GLU A 114 11.19 -17.06 7.26
CA GLU A 114 10.02 -17.36 8.08
C GLU A 114 9.60 -16.19 8.96
N TYR A 115 8.30 -15.87 8.96
CA TYR A 115 7.69 -14.79 9.72
C TYR A 115 6.46 -15.30 10.47
N TRP A 116 6.39 -15.01 11.78
CA TRP A 116 5.22 -15.27 12.63
C TRP A 116 4.49 -13.94 12.86
N ILE A 117 3.29 -13.81 12.31
CA ILE A 117 2.53 -12.57 12.32
C ILE A 117 1.15 -12.80 12.93
N GLN A 118 0.73 -11.90 13.81
CA GLN A 118 -0.64 -11.88 14.31
C GLN A 118 -1.39 -10.67 13.76
N ALA A 119 -2.59 -10.90 13.23
CA ALA A 119 -3.55 -9.85 12.97
C ALA A 119 -4.34 -9.58 14.26
N ARG A 120 -4.37 -8.32 14.73
CA ARG A 120 -5.02 -7.93 15.97
C ARG A 120 -5.45 -6.48 16.00
N SER A 121 -6.56 -6.21 16.68
CA SER A 121 -6.97 -4.83 16.94
C SER A 121 -6.16 -4.20 18.07
N THR A 122 -5.89 -2.90 17.94
CA THR A 122 -5.24 -2.08 18.97
C THR A 122 -5.83 -0.67 18.97
N MET A 123 -5.67 0.03 20.07
CA MET A 123 -6.00 1.47 20.11
C MET A 123 -4.85 2.26 19.53
N TRP A 124 -5.15 3.12 18.56
CA TRP A 124 -4.17 3.92 17.82
C TRP A 124 -4.43 5.41 18.03
N ASP A 125 -3.41 6.16 18.37
CA ASP A 125 -3.43 7.63 18.41
C ASP A 125 -2.74 8.15 17.16
N TRP A 126 -3.49 8.75 16.24
CA TRP A 126 -2.95 9.25 14.97
C TRP A 126 -2.10 10.53 15.11
N ALA A 127 -2.10 11.18 16.27
CA ALA A 127 -1.27 12.35 16.56
C ALA A 127 -0.90 12.41 18.05
N PRO A 128 0.01 11.55 18.53
CA PRO A 128 0.29 11.38 19.96
C PRO A 128 0.86 12.64 20.63
N SER A 129 1.63 13.48 19.93
CA SER A 129 2.15 14.74 20.47
C SER A 129 1.06 15.78 20.75
N GLY A 130 -0.05 15.71 20.02
CA GLY A 130 -1.12 16.70 20.06
C GLY A 130 -0.78 18.04 19.42
N ARG A 131 0.34 18.12 18.70
CA ARG A 131 0.80 19.31 17.99
C ARG A 131 1.08 19.00 16.53
N ASP A 132 0.96 19.99 15.68
CA ASP A 132 1.53 20.06 14.35
C ASP A 132 2.79 20.93 14.43
N GLU A 133 3.95 20.32 14.27
CA GLU A 133 5.24 21.04 14.34
C GLU A 133 5.47 21.97 13.14
N TRP A 134 4.84 21.66 11.98
CA TRP A 134 4.98 22.51 10.80
C TRP A 134 4.30 23.85 11.01
N MET A 135 3.08 23.84 11.54
CA MET A 135 2.30 25.05 11.79
C MET A 135 2.59 25.65 13.17
N ASP A 136 3.42 25.00 13.98
CA ASP A 136 3.65 25.31 15.40
C ASP A 136 2.34 25.49 16.18
N ALA A 137 1.35 24.65 15.89
CA ALA A 137 0.01 24.79 16.42
C ALA A 137 -0.48 23.53 17.15
N PRO A 138 -1.33 23.65 18.17
CA PRO A 138 -1.97 22.51 18.78
C PRO A 138 -2.99 21.89 17.80
N ILE A 139 -3.04 20.56 17.76
CA ILE A 139 -4.11 19.85 17.04
C ILE A 139 -5.42 20.06 17.80
N PRO A 140 -6.48 20.58 17.13
CA PRO A 140 -7.69 21.00 17.83
C PRO A 140 -8.49 19.83 18.44
N GLN A 141 -8.22 18.57 18.04
CA GLN A 141 -8.88 17.40 18.58
C GLN A 141 -8.28 17.00 19.92
N LYS A 142 -9.11 16.92 20.97
CA LYS A 142 -8.72 16.31 22.25
C LYS A 142 -8.27 14.87 22.03
N ARG A 143 -7.33 14.35 22.84
CA ARG A 143 -6.74 13.01 22.71
C ARG A 143 -7.79 11.92 22.48
N ARG A 144 -8.90 11.91 23.24
CA ARG A 144 -10.00 10.95 23.07
C ARG A 144 -10.61 10.90 21.66
N LYS A 145 -10.47 11.97 20.87
CA LYS A 145 -10.93 12.08 19.48
C LYS A 145 -9.84 11.71 18.47
N ARG A 146 -8.58 11.58 18.93
CA ARG A 146 -7.46 11.11 18.13
C ARG A 146 -7.30 9.59 18.21
N LEU A 147 -8.00 8.94 19.14
CA LEU A 147 -7.94 7.49 19.30
C LEU A 147 -8.99 6.81 18.45
N PHE A 148 -8.58 5.79 17.72
CA PHE A 148 -9.48 4.86 17.04
C PHE A 148 -9.00 3.42 17.23
N ARG A 149 -9.85 2.45 16.95
CA ARG A 149 -9.45 1.04 16.94
C ARG A 149 -8.86 0.72 15.57
N ALA A 150 -7.55 0.55 15.53
CA ALA A 150 -6.81 0.07 14.36
C ALA A 150 -6.86 -1.47 14.27
N PHE A 151 -6.62 -2.00 13.08
CA PHE A 151 -6.44 -3.42 12.85
C PHE A 151 -5.06 -3.60 12.21
N THR A 152 -4.14 -4.30 12.88
CA THR A 152 -2.72 -4.29 12.51
C THR A 152 -2.14 -5.69 12.43
N TYR A 153 -1.10 -5.85 11.60
CA TYR A 153 -0.21 -7.01 11.65
C TYR A 153 0.92 -6.72 12.63
N GLN A 154 1.21 -7.66 13.52
CA GLN A 154 2.31 -7.57 14.48
C GLN A 154 3.25 -8.76 14.36
N LEU A 155 4.55 -8.50 14.28
CA LEU A 155 5.58 -9.53 14.20
C LEU A 155 5.85 -10.17 15.57
N PHE A 156 6.06 -11.48 15.55
CA PHE A 156 6.41 -12.31 16.71
C PHE A 156 7.65 -13.15 16.42
N SER A 157 8.29 -13.61 17.49
CA SER A 157 9.32 -14.66 17.39
C SER A 157 8.70 -16.01 17.01
N PRO A 158 9.52 -17.00 16.57
CA PRO A 158 9.04 -18.31 16.17
C PRO A 158 8.03 -18.93 17.15
N GLY A 159 6.97 -19.53 16.58
CA GLY A 159 5.86 -20.10 17.33
C GLY A 159 5.02 -19.07 18.11
N TYR A 160 5.11 -17.79 17.77
CA TYR A 160 4.44 -16.66 18.45
C TYR A 160 4.83 -16.51 19.93
N ALA A 161 6.04 -16.90 20.31
CA ALA A 161 6.46 -16.95 21.70
C ALA A 161 6.49 -15.56 22.37
N LYS A 162 6.93 -14.52 21.66
CA LYS A 162 6.93 -13.14 22.14
C LYS A 162 6.80 -12.14 20.99
N PRO A 163 6.16 -10.97 21.20
CA PRO A 163 6.10 -9.93 20.18
C PRO A 163 7.50 -9.35 19.92
N LEU A 164 7.81 -9.10 18.65
CA LEU A 164 9.00 -8.39 18.20
C LEU A 164 8.57 -6.97 17.80
N GLY A 165 8.52 -6.09 18.78
CA GLY A 165 8.03 -4.73 18.62
C GLY A 165 6.54 -4.57 18.97
N ARG A 166 6.06 -3.34 18.81
CA ARG A 166 4.65 -2.98 19.03
C ARG A 166 3.81 -3.35 17.81
N ALA A 167 2.51 -3.55 18.03
CA ALA A 167 1.56 -3.50 16.92
C ALA A 167 1.64 -2.13 16.25
N ALA A 168 1.86 -2.08 14.95
CA ALA A 168 2.16 -0.87 14.21
C ALA A 168 1.36 -0.76 12.91
N MET A 169 1.27 0.43 12.39
CA MET A 169 0.78 0.79 11.08
C MET A 169 1.86 1.62 10.40
N PRO A 170 2.47 1.10 9.34
CA PRO A 170 2.23 -0.20 8.70
C PRO A 170 2.61 -1.41 9.57
N GLY A 171 2.22 -2.60 9.12
CA GLY A 171 2.70 -3.89 9.64
C GLY A 171 4.20 -4.10 9.34
N PRO A 172 4.78 -5.25 9.74
CA PRO A 172 6.21 -5.51 9.57
C PRO A 172 6.62 -5.54 8.10
N THR A 173 7.83 -5.05 7.80
CA THR A 173 8.45 -5.25 6.48
C THR A 173 9.06 -6.65 6.41
N LEU A 174 8.72 -7.37 5.34
CA LEU A 174 9.24 -8.70 5.05
C LEU A 174 10.41 -8.58 4.06
N HIS A 175 11.58 -9.10 4.40
CA HIS A 175 12.77 -9.03 3.56
C HIS A 175 13.13 -10.38 2.97
N ALA A 176 13.43 -10.40 1.67
CA ALA A 176 13.91 -11.57 0.95
C ALA A 176 14.92 -11.18 -0.13
N GLU A 177 15.57 -12.19 -0.69
CA GLU A 177 16.42 -12.08 -1.87
C GLU A 177 15.87 -12.97 -2.98
N VAL A 178 16.27 -12.68 -4.22
CA VAL A 178 15.97 -13.55 -5.36
C VAL A 178 16.38 -14.99 -5.07
N GLY A 179 15.47 -15.93 -5.30
CA GLY A 179 15.62 -17.36 -5.03
C GLY A 179 15.09 -17.77 -3.65
N ASP A 180 14.83 -16.86 -2.74
CA ASP A 180 14.25 -17.16 -1.43
C ASP A 180 12.78 -17.60 -1.54
N THR A 181 12.32 -18.25 -0.49
CA THR A 181 10.89 -18.49 -0.24
C THR A 181 10.48 -17.81 1.07
N ILE A 182 9.49 -16.95 0.98
CA ILE A 182 8.87 -16.31 2.15
C ILE A 182 7.78 -17.22 2.69
N VAL A 183 7.87 -17.55 3.99
CA VAL A 183 6.86 -18.31 4.71
C VAL A 183 6.26 -17.41 5.80
N VAL A 184 4.95 -17.18 5.73
CA VAL A 184 4.23 -16.35 6.71
C VAL A 184 3.22 -17.19 7.47
N HIS A 185 3.50 -17.39 8.75
CA HIS A 185 2.54 -17.96 9.69
C HIS A 185 1.64 -16.82 10.18
N LEU A 186 0.43 -16.72 9.63
CA LEU A 186 -0.53 -15.70 10.03
C LEU A 186 -1.56 -16.28 10.98
N ARG A 187 -1.61 -15.73 12.20
CA ARG A 187 -2.67 -16.04 13.18
C ARG A 187 -3.65 -14.87 13.31
N ASN A 188 -4.94 -15.14 13.19
CA ASN A 188 -5.96 -14.18 13.53
C ASN A 188 -6.18 -14.16 15.05
N ALA A 189 -5.48 -13.28 15.74
CA ALA A 189 -5.58 -13.10 17.20
C ALA A 189 -6.53 -11.97 17.60
N ASP A 190 -7.36 -11.49 16.67
CA ASP A 190 -8.27 -10.38 16.92
C ASP A 190 -9.40 -10.75 17.86
N ARG A 191 -9.70 -9.83 18.78
CA ARG A 191 -10.84 -9.90 19.72
C ARG A 191 -11.73 -8.67 19.65
N GLY A 192 -11.39 -7.72 18.78
CA GLY A 192 -12.08 -6.42 18.74
C GLY A 192 -13.09 -6.30 17.61
N PHE A 193 -12.76 -6.79 16.42
CA PHE A 193 -13.64 -6.77 15.25
C PHE A 193 -14.34 -8.11 15.02
N ASN A 194 -13.71 -9.21 15.49
CA ASN A 194 -14.24 -10.57 15.37
C ASN A 194 -14.60 -10.95 13.93
N GLN A 195 -13.66 -10.68 13.00
CA GLN A 195 -13.81 -10.92 11.56
C GLN A 195 -12.73 -11.85 11.07
N ALA A 196 -12.99 -12.55 9.95
CA ALA A 196 -11.94 -13.26 9.24
C ALA A 196 -10.98 -12.25 8.60
N VAL A 197 -9.69 -12.60 8.58
CA VAL A 197 -8.60 -11.86 7.95
C VAL A 197 -7.80 -12.75 7.02
N THR A 198 -6.96 -12.14 6.20
CA THR A 198 -6.02 -12.83 5.31
C THR A 198 -4.75 -12.02 5.15
N MET A 199 -3.82 -12.48 4.30
CA MET A 199 -2.70 -11.68 3.81
C MET A 199 -2.49 -11.99 2.33
N HIS A 200 -2.73 -11.00 1.49
CA HIS A 200 -2.52 -11.05 0.05
C HIS A 200 -1.22 -10.31 -0.30
N PRO A 201 -0.23 -10.97 -0.92
CA PRO A 201 1.03 -10.37 -1.31
C PRO A 201 1.00 -9.83 -2.74
N HIS A 202 1.82 -8.82 -3.01
CA HIS A 202 2.15 -8.38 -4.37
C HIS A 202 3.61 -8.73 -4.69
N GLY A 203 3.96 -8.79 -5.96
CA GLY A 203 5.33 -8.87 -6.48
C GLY A 203 6.06 -10.19 -6.26
N VAL A 204 5.48 -11.14 -5.58
CA VAL A 204 6.02 -12.49 -5.37
C VAL A 204 5.17 -13.54 -6.09
N LYS A 205 5.70 -14.75 -6.29
CA LYS A 205 5.00 -15.83 -6.97
C LYS A 205 4.39 -16.80 -5.98
N TYR A 206 3.13 -17.17 -6.20
CA TYR A 206 2.38 -18.09 -5.37
C TYR A 206 1.35 -18.87 -6.19
N ASN A 207 0.86 -19.98 -5.65
CA ASN A 207 -0.29 -20.68 -6.21
C ASN A 207 -1.61 -20.17 -5.59
N PRO A 208 -2.78 -20.51 -6.16
CA PRO A 208 -4.07 -19.99 -5.68
C PRO A 208 -4.40 -20.27 -4.21
N ASP A 209 -3.82 -21.29 -3.58
CA ASP A 209 -4.05 -21.58 -2.17
C ASP A 209 -3.35 -20.58 -1.23
N TYR A 210 -2.29 -19.92 -1.72
CA TYR A 210 -1.50 -18.93 -1.01
C TYR A 210 -1.75 -17.49 -1.45
N ASP A 211 -2.80 -17.26 -2.27
CA ASP A 211 -3.23 -15.96 -2.76
C ASP A 211 -3.77 -15.05 -1.64
N GLY A 212 -4.38 -15.62 -0.62
CA GLY A 212 -4.93 -14.87 0.51
C GLY A 212 -6.19 -14.06 0.19
N SER A 213 -6.87 -14.31 -0.93
CA SER A 213 -8.06 -13.54 -1.34
C SER A 213 -9.36 -14.28 -1.06
N TYR A 214 -10.36 -13.53 -0.58
CA TYR A 214 -11.71 -14.00 -0.37
C TYR A 214 -12.59 -13.75 -1.61
N PHE A 215 -13.05 -14.81 -2.25
CA PHE A 215 -13.89 -14.81 -3.44
C PHE A 215 -15.28 -15.43 -3.20
N GLY A 216 -15.85 -15.23 -2.02
CA GLY A 216 -17.13 -15.85 -1.66
C GLY A 216 -17.05 -17.38 -1.78
N PRO A 217 -17.96 -18.05 -2.54
CA PRO A 217 -17.95 -19.52 -2.66
C PRO A 217 -16.71 -20.08 -3.35
N PHE A 218 -15.91 -19.27 -4.03
CA PHE A 218 -14.69 -19.68 -4.75
C PHE A 218 -13.40 -19.45 -3.94
N THR A 219 -13.54 -19.08 -2.67
CA THR A 219 -12.41 -18.82 -1.77
C THR A 219 -11.57 -20.08 -1.53
N ARG A 220 -10.25 -19.91 -1.72
CA ARG A 220 -9.26 -20.96 -1.43
C ARG A 220 -8.91 -20.99 0.05
N VAL A 221 -8.12 -21.98 0.46
CA VAL A 221 -7.84 -22.23 1.89
C VAL A 221 -7.21 -21.05 2.63
N GLY A 222 -6.32 -20.29 1.97
CA GLY A 222 -5.68 -19.08 2.53
C GLY A 222 -6.56 -17.83 2.53
N GLY A 223 -7.72 -17.85 1.88
CA GLY A 223 -8.59 -16.67 1.71
C GLY A 223 -9.57 -16.45 2.87
N PHE A 224 -9.48 -17.19 3.98
CA PHE A 224 -10.38 -17.04 5.13
C PHE A 224 -9.77 -17.63 6.40
N ILE A 225 -9.26 -16.78 7.29
CA ILE A 225 -8.72 -17.16 8.60
C ILE A 225 -9.64 -16.57 9.66
N ALA A 226 -10.48 -17.40 10.29
CA ALA A 226 -11.40 -16.96 11.31
C ALA A 226 -10.66 -16.55 12.60
N PRO A 227 -11.30 -15.75 13.50
CA PRO A 227 -10.72 -15.44 14.80
C PRO A 227 -10.28 -16.70 15.57
N GLY A 228 -9.05 -16.72 16.04
CA GLY A 228 -8.40 -17.84 16.72
C GLY A 228 -7.72 -18.87 15.81
N GLU A 229 -7.91 -18.78 14.50
CA GLU A 229 -7.27 -19.66 13.53
C GLU A 229 -5.96 -19.10 13.01
N GLU A 230 -5.20 -19.98 12.32
CA GLU A 230 -3.96 -19.63 11.63
C GLU A 230 -3.87 -20.30 10.26
N PHE A 231 -3.08 -19.70 9.38
CA PHE A 231 -2.73 -20.26 8.08
C PHE A 231 -1.28 -19.90 7.75
N THR A 232 -0.60 -20.82 7.05
CA THR A 232 0.77 -20.59 6.59
C THR A 232 0.77 -20.32 5.09
N TYR A 233 1.15 -19.12 4.71
CA TYR A 233 1.40 -18.75 3.32
C TYR A 233 2.82 -19.08 2.92
N THR A 234 3.03 -19.41 1.64
CA THR A 234 4.35 -19.71 1.08
C THR A 234 4.45 -19.03 -0.28
N TRP A 235 5.46 -18.15 -0.46
CA TRP A 235 5.65 -17.33 -1.65
C TRP A 235 7.09 -17.42 -2.14
N GLU A 236 7.29 -17.61 -3.45
CA GLU A 236 8.61 -17.60 -4.11
C GLU A 236 9.02 -16.18 -4.50
N CYS A 237 10.34 -15.92 -4.48
CA CYS A 237 10.94 -14.67 -4.95
C CYS A 237 11.75 -14.93 -6.23
N PRO A 238 11.11 -15.06 -7.43
CA PRO A 238 11.83 -15.17 -8.70
C PRO A 238 12.55 -13.87 -9.07
N PRO A 239 13.41 -13.84 -10.10
CA PRO A 239 14.17 -12.65 -10.48
C PRO A 239 13.33 -11.41 -10.76
N ASP A 240 12.14 -11.57 -11.30
CA ASP A 240 11.18 -10.51 -11.58
C ASP A 240 10.40 -10.01 -10.34
N SER A 241 10.69 -10.58 -9.16
CA SER A 241 10.18 -10.09 -7.86
C SER A 241 11.03 -8.97 -7.26
N VAL A 242 12.18 -8.62 -7.84
CA VAL A 242 13.03 -7.55 -7.29
C VAL A 242 12.25 -6.25 -7.20
N GLY A 243 12.22 -5.66 -6.00
CA GLY A 243 11.48 -4.43 -5.74
C GLY A 243 10.90 -4.36 -4.34
N VAL A 244 10.04 -3.36 -4.15
CA VAL A 244 9.28 -3.19 -2.91
C VAL A 244 7.80 -3.25 -3.23
N TRP A 245 7.09 -4.12 -2.53
CA TRP A 245 5.74 -4.51 -2.85
C TRP A 245 4.84 -4.42 -1.63
N PRO A 246 3.57 -4.06 -1.79
CA PRO A 246 2.62 -4.13 -0.70
C PRO A 246 2.22 -5.58 -0.36
N TYR A 247 1.78 -5.79 0.87
CA TYR A 247 0.87 -6.87 1.24
C TYR A 247 -0.27 -6.29 2.08
N HIS A 248 -1.47 -6.87 2.00
CA HIS A 248 -2.62 -6.35 2.71
C HIS A 248 -3.70 -7.40 2.97
N ASP A 249 -4.70 -7.06 3.80
CA ASP A 249 -5.88 -7.92 3.96
C ASP A 249 -6.71 -7.97 2.68
N HIS A 250 -7.10 -9.16 2.27
CA HIS A 250 -8.04 -9.39 1.19
C HIS A 250 -9.19 -10.32 1.62
N GLY A 251 -9.49 -10.29 2.91
CA GLY A 251 -10.60 -11.03 3.53
C GLY A 251 -11.98 -10.45 3.19
N PRO A 252 -13.05 -10.95 3.82
CA PRO A 252 -14.43 -10.55 3.51
C PRO A 252 -14.73 -9.05 3.68
N ASN A 253 -13.93 -8.33 4.48
CA ASN A 253 -14.06 -6.89 4.74
C ASN A 253 -12.77 -6.13 4.42
N HIS A 254 -12.06 -6.59 3.39
CA HIS A 254 -10.69 -6.17 3.08
C HIS A 254 -10.50 -4.66 2.99
N THR A 255 -11.40 -3.94 2.31
CA THR A 255 -11.27 -2.48 2.14
C THR A 255 -11.20 -1.76 3.50
N LEU A 256 -12.15 -2.03 4.39
CA LEU A 256 -12.18 -1.38 5.69
C LEU A 256 -11.04 -1.86 6.60
N ASN A 257 -10.69 -3.14 6.55
CA ASN A 257 -9.61 -3.70 7.34
C ASN A 257 -8.23 -3.14 6.89
N THR A 258 -8.03 -2.97 5.58
CA THR A 258 -6.83 -2.33 5.04
C THR A 258 -6.77 -0.86 5.48
N PHE A 259 -7.85 -0.10 5.35
CA PHE A 259 -7.87 1.30 5.83
C PHE A 259 -7.65 1.42 7.35
N ARG A 260 -7.95 0.39 8.11
CA ARG A 260 -7.65 0.31 9.56
C ARG A 260 -6.21 -0.05 9.89
N GLY A 261 -5.41 -0.50 8.88
CA GLY A 261 -3.98 -0.76 9.04
C GLY A 261 -3.50 -2.17 8.74
N LEU A 262 -4.33 -3.07 8.18
CA LEU A 262 -3.88 -4.38 7.74
C LEU A 262 -3.15 -4.27 6.38
N PHE A 263 -1.98 -3.65 6.39
CA PHE A 263 -1.06 -3.55 5.26
C PHE A 263 0.39 -3.49 5.74
N GLY A 264 1.33 -3.83 4.88
CA GLY A 264 2.76 -3.74 5.09
C GLY A 264 3.54 -4.02 3.81
N ALA A 265 4.86 -4.05 3.85
CA ALA A 265 5.72 -4.14 2.69
C ALA A 265 6.52 -5.45 2.61
N ILE A 266 6.80 -5.90 1.39
CA ILE A 266 7.76 -6.94 1.06
C ILE A 266 8.90 -6.27 0.29
N VAL A 267 10.14 -6.46 0.72
CA VAL A 267 11.35 -6.00 0.03
C VAL A 267 12.09 -7.21 -0.49
N VAL A 268 12.16 -7.33 -1.81
CA VAL A 268 12.93 -8.38 -2.47
C VAL A 268 14.14 -7.74 -3.15
N ARG A 269 15.35 -8.17 -2.77
CA ARG A 269 16.61 -7.69 -3.36
C ARG A 269 17.20 -8.70 -4.31
N GLU A 270 18.01 -8.22 -5.23
CA GLU A 270 18.94 -9.08 -5.96
C GLU A 270 19.76 -9.91 -4.97
N LYS A 271 20.09 -11.14 -5.35
CA LYS A 271 20.84 -12.05 -4.48
C LYS A 271 22.20 -11.46 -4.12
N GLY A 272 22.44 -11.28 -2.83
CA GLY A 272 23.67 -10.70 -2.30
C GLY A 272 23.84 -9.20 -2.50
N ALA A 273 22.81 -8.50 -2.95
CA ALA A 273 22.85 -7.05 -3.07
C ALA A 273 22.96 -6.38 -1.69
N LYS A 274 23.82 -5.37 -1.59
CA LYS A 274 23.91 -4.54 -0.39
C LYS A 274 22.63 -3.72 -0.24
N ALA A 275 22.06 -3.69 0.96
CA ALA A 275 20.99 -2.75 1.29
C ALA A 275 21.52 -1.30 1.23
N PRO A 276 20.66 -0.31 0.98
CA PRO A 276 21.01 1.09 1.20
C PRO A 276 21.50 1.32 2.63
N ASP A 277 22.32 2.35 2.84
CA ASP A 277 22.77 2.71 4.20
C ASP A 277 21.60 3.21 5.06
N VAL A 278 20.62 3.87 4.42
CA VAL A 278 19.33 4.26 5.00
C VAL A 278 18.23 3.77 4.07
N GLU A 279 17.32 2.95 4.59
CA GLU A 279 16.18 2.42 3.84
C GLU A 279 14.89 2.65 4.62
N GLU A 280 14.00 3.47 4.07
CA GLU A 280 12.76 3.87 4.72
C GLU A 280 11.55 3.43 3.91
N ILE A 281 10.58 2.80 4.59
CA ILE A 281 9.29 2.44 4.00
C ILE A 281 8.26 3.49 4.41
N VAL A 282 7.79 4.24 3.43
CA VAL A 282 6.85 5.34 3.61
C VAL A 282 5.48 4.93 3.06
N TRP A 283 4.50 4.85 3.93
CA TRP A 283 3.13 4.57 3.52
C TRP A 283 2.30 5.86 3.56
N PHE A 284 1.87 6.29 2.39
CA PHE A 284 0.84 7.31 2.25
C PHE A 284 -0.53 6.65 2.28
N HIS A 285 -1.36 7.04 3.22
CA HIS A 285 -2.71 6.49 3.35
C HIS A 285 -3.66 7.48 4.01
N SER A 286 -4.96 7.22 3.89
CA SER A 286 -6.00 8.08 4.44
C SER A 286 -6.80 7.36 5.52
N LEU A 287 -7.10 8.06 6.59
CA LEU A 287 -8.00 7.63 7.66
C LEU A 287 -9.30 8.41 7.55
N GLY A 288 -10.29 7.81 6.93
CA GLY A 288 -11.59 8.43 6.73
C GLY A 288 -12.49 8.40 7.98
N PRO A 289 -13.68 9.02 7.88
CA PRO A 289 -14.71 9.00 8.93
C PRO A 289 -15.13 7.59 9.35
N GLU A 290 -15.08 6.63 8.43
CA GLU A 290 -15.39 5.21 8.64
C GLU A 290 -14.42 4.52 9.59
N VAL A 291 -13.19 5.03 9.68
CA VAL A 291 -12.13 4.50 10.58
C VAL A 291 -12.06 5.31 11.87
N THR A 292 -11.96 6.64 11.75
CA THR A 292 -11.68 7.53 12.88
C THR A 292 -12.94 8.00 13.61
N GLY A 293 -14.09 7.98 12.94
CA GLY A 293 -15.32 8.60 13.41
C GLY A 293 -15.28 10.13 13.44
N LEU A 294 -14.25 10.76 12.85
CA LEU A 294 -14.23 12.20 12.62
C LEU A 294 -15.13 12.55 11.42
N ASN A 295 -15.45 13.82 11.25
CA ASN A 295 -16.21 14.32 10.09
C ASN A 295 -15.28 14.80 8.94
N ARG A 296 -14.04 14.33 8.91
CA ARG A 296 -13.03 14.67 7.91
C ARG A 296 -12.12 13.48 7.65
N VAL A 297 -11.48 13.48 6.51
CA VAL A 297 -10.37 12.58 6.19
C VAL A 297 -9.09 13.16 6.79
N LEU A 298 -8.24 12.30 7.35
CA LEU A 298 -6.86 12.58 7.71
C LEU A 298 -5.97 11.91 6.67
N HIS A 299 -4.95 12.60 6.21
CA HIS A 299 -3.96 12.05 5.31
C HIS A 299 -2.68 11.79 6.10
N CYS A 300 -2.25 10.54 6.10
CA CYS A 300 -1.29 10.01 7.07
C CYS A 300 -0.02 9.49 6.41
N VAL A 301 1.06 9.54 7.17
CA VAL A 301 2.30 8.81 6.89
C VAL A 301 2.51 7.77 7.97
N ASN A 302 2.60 6.50 7.60
CA ASN A 302 2.85 5.38 8.53
C ASN A 302 1.90 5.39 9.76
N GLY A 303 0.62 5.65 9.54
CA GLY A 303 -0.41 5.66 10.59
C GLY A 303 -0.55 6.97 11.37
N TYR A 304 0.24 7.98 11.09
CA TYR A 304 0.26 9.25 11.79
C TYR A 304 -0.02 10.44 10.86
N ALA A 305 -0.57 11.49 11.42
CA ALA A 305 -0.84 12.74 10.70
C ALA A 305 -0.17 13.92 11.41
N TYR A 306 0.27 14.89 10.63
CA TYR A 306 0.95 16.12 11.01
C TYR A 306 2.40 15.95 11.47
N ALA A 307 3.26 16.83 10.98
CA ALA A 307 4.68 16.85 11.30
C ALA A 307 4.92 16.84 12.82
N GLY A 308 5.92 16.05 13.25
CA GLY A 308 6.19 15.77 14.67
C GLY A 308 5.39 14.61 15.26
N ASN A 309 4.37 14.09 14.54
CA ASN A 309 3.74 12.79 14.83
C ASN A 309 4.08 11.76 13.77
N THR A 310 4.13 12.17 12.50
CA THR A 310 4.65 11.36 11.39
C THR A 310 6.12 11.01 11.64
N PRO A 311 6.66 9.94 11.02
CA PRO A 311 8.06 9.59 11.17
C PRO A 311 9.00 10.76 10.86
N THR A 312 10.03 10.93 11.70
CA THR A 312 11.17 11.79 11.38
C THR A 312 12.30 10.90 10.91
N PHE A 313 12.60 10.97 9.62
CA PHE A 313 13.67 10.20 9.00
C PHE A 313 15.01 10.90 9.19
N ARG A 314 16.12 10.13 9.18
CA ARG A 314 17.46 10.65 9.40
C ARG A 314 18.46 10.00 8.47
N ALA A 315 19.40 10.82 7.97
CA ALA A 315 20.58 10.36 7.26
C ALA A 315 21.78 11.27 7.57
N ARG A 316 22.93 10.92 7.01
CA ARG A 316 24.13 11.76 6.98
C ARG A 316 24.58 11.96 5.53
N VAL A 317 25.24 13.06 5.29
CA VAL A 317 25.92 13.31 4.00
C VAL A 317 26.81 12.12 3.64
N GLY A 318 26.79 11.72 2.38
CA GLY A 318 27.53 10.59 1.83
C GLY A 318 26.83 9.24 1.88
N GLN A 319 25.74 9.08 2.62
CA GLN A 319 24.99 7.82 2.68
C GLN A 319 24.16 7.57 1.42
N ASP A 320 24.04 6.30 1.05
CA ASP A 320 23.10 5.78 0.06
C ASP A 320 21.72 5.67 0.72
N VAL A 321 20.79 6.52 0.32
CA VAL A 321 19.45 6.64 0.91
C VAL A 321 18.40 6.15 -0.06
N ALA A 322 17.45 5.36 0.42
CA ALA A 322 16.28 4.94 -0.33
C ALA A 322 15.00 5.16 0.47
N PHE A 323 14.05 5.89 -0.11
CA PHE A 323 12.66 5.96 0.34
C PHE A 323 11.80 5.13 -0.59
N HIS A 324 11.16 4.11 -0.07
CA HIS A 324 10.17 3.31 -0.78
C HIS A 324 8.77 3.79 -0.38
N VAL A 325 8.10 4.48 -1.28
CA VAL A 325 6.81 5.11 -0.98
C VAL A 325 5.69 4.30 -1.60
N ILE A 326 4.73 3.90 -0.79
CA ILE A 326 3.58 3.08 -1.18
C ILE A 326 2.31 3.81 -0.79
N ALA A 327 1.27 3.80 -1.63
CA ALA A 327 -0.04 4.34 -1.30
C ALA A 327 -1.03 3.24 -0.93
N ALA A 328 -1.72 3.35 0.21
CA ALA A 328 -2.69 2.37 0.69
C ALA A 328 -4.10 2.97 0.84
N ASN A 329 -4.64 3.50 -0.23
CA ASN A 329 -6.02 4.00 -0.33
C ASN A 329 -6.47 4.07 -1.79
N ASN A 330 -7.61 4.68 -2.05
CA ASN A 330 -8.18 4.81 -3.40
C ASN A 330 -7.75 6.11 -4.13
N ASP A 331 -6.97 6.98 -3.46
CA ASP A 331 -6.50 8.22 -4.02
C ASP A 331 -5.06 8.08 -4.51
N PHE A 332 -4.65 8.93 -5.46
CA PHE A 332 -3.25 9.08 -5.81
C PHE A 332 -2.56 10.06 -4.86
N HIS A 333 -1.25 9.92 -4.76
CA HIS A 333 -0.37 10.81 -4.00
C HIS A 333 0.81 11.23 -4.87
N THR A 334 1.57 12.20 -4.40
CA THR A 334 2.85 12.58 -5.00
C THR A 334 3.87 12.77 -3.89
N PHE A 335 5.03 12.14 -4.02
CA PHE A 335 6.06 12.20 -2.98
C PHE A 335 7.09 13.27 -3.28
N HIS A 336 7.31 14.18 -2.35
CA HIS A 336 8.30 15.25 -2.45
C HIS A 336 9.15 15.36 -1.19
N ILE A 337 10.45 15.60 -1.36
CA ILE A 337 11.37 16.00 -0.29
C ILE A 337 12.01 17.31 -0.70
N HIS A 338 11.85 18.34 0.12
CA HIS A 338 12.45 19.65 -0.12
C HIS A 338 13.96 19.52 -0.32
N GLY A 339 14.50 20.19 -1.33
CA GLY A 339 15.93 20.24 -1.64
C GLY A 339 16.53 18.97 -2.23
N HIS A 340 15.74 17.91 -2.48
CA HIS A 340 16.21 16.63 -2.98
C HIS A 340 15.60 16.27 -4.33
N ARG A 341 16.33 15.49 -5.11
CA ARG A 341 15.94 14.95 -6.41
C ARG A 341 16.63 13.63 -6.66
N TRP A 342 16.01 12.79 -7.44
CA TRP A 342 16.52 11.44 -7.77
C TRP A 342 16.15 11.06 -9.20
N LYS A 343 16.61 9.89 -9.64
CA LYS A 343 16.20 9.33 -10.93
C LYS A 343 14.79 8.76 -10.83
N ASP A 344 14.00 8.95 -11.89
CA ASP A 344 12.71 8.27 -12.03
C ASP A 344 12.86 6.74 -12.10
N SER A 345 11.78 6.02 -12.11
CA SER A 345 11.77 4.54 -12.17
C SER A 345 12.44 4.00 -13.45
N GLY A 346 12.48 4.78 -14.52
CA GLY A 346 13.21 4.45 -15.76
C GLY A 346 14.70 4.76 -15.71
N GLY A 347 15.18 5.45 -14.68
CA GLY A 347 16.58 5.85 -14.51
C GLY A 347 17.05 6.95 -15.48
N VAL A 348 16.13 7.54 -16.25
CA VAL A 348 16.44 8.47 -17.35
C VAL A 348 16.39 9.92 -16.88
N PHE A 349 15.25 10.34 -16.34
CA PHE A 349 15.03 11.74 -15.94
C PHE A 349 15.20 11.92 -14.44
N ASN A 350 15.57 13.13 -14.03
CA ASN A 350 15.48 13.52 -12.63
C ASN A 350 14.03 13.92 -12.32
N THR A 351 13.58 13.53 -11.13
CA THR A 351 12.28 13.89 -10.58
C THR A 351 12.43 14.28 -9.12
N ASP A 352 11.49 15.02 -8.60
CA ASP A 352 11.38 15.37 -7.18
C ASP A 352 9.95 15.23 -6.65
N THR A 353 8.99 14.95 -7.55
CA THR A 353 7.56 14.86 -7.19
C THR A 353 6.84 13.78 -8.04
N PRO A 354 7.28 12.52 -8.02
CA PRO A 354 6.61 11.44 -8.75
C PRO A 354 5.22 11.14 -8.19
N VAL A 355 4.33 10.69 -9.07
CA VAL A 355 2.99 10.19 -8.68
C VAL A 355 3.13 8.78 -8.11
N VAL A 356 2.32 8.49 -7.08
CA VAL A 356 2.14 7.16 -6.49
C VAL A 356 0.65 6.84 -6.51
N GLY A 357 0.24 5.90 -7.34
CA GLY A 357 -1.14 5.41 -7.44
C GLY A 357 -1.50 4.43 -6.33
N PRO A 358 -2.78 4.03 -6.22
CA PRO A 358 -3.24 3.05 -5.24
C PRO A 358 -2.46 1.73 -5.33
N PHE A 359 -1.81 1.35 -4.23
CA PHE A 359 -0.96 0.16 -4.10
C PHE A 359 0.24 0.09 -5.08
N GLU A 360 0.57 1.21 -5.74
CA GLU A 360 1.87 1.37 -6.40
C GLU A 360 2.98 1.65 -5.39
N THR A 361 4.20 1.34 -5.82
CA THR A 361 5.44 1.69 -5.09
C THR A 361 6.35 2.48 -6.00
N ILE A 362 6.88 3.60 -5.49
CA ILE A 362 8.01 4.29 -6.10
C ILE A 362 9.22 4.22 -5.17
N THR A 363 10.41 4.27 -5.74
CA THR A 363 11.66 4.35 -4.98
C THR A 363 12.40 5.64 -5.31
N ALA A 364 12.56 6.50 -4.30
CA ALA A 364 13.45 7.64 -4.35
C ALA A 364 14.80 7.20 -3.78
N ARG A 365 15.82 7.01 -4.63
CA ARG A 365 17.17 6.61 -4.22
C ARG A 365 18.20 7.61 -4.70
N PHE A 366 19.04 8.06 -3.78
CA PHE A 366 20.07 9.06 -4.03
C PHE A 366 21.20 8.93 -3.00
N THR A 367 22.38 9.46 -3.35
CA THR A 367 23.42 9.71 -2.36
C THR A 367 23.14 11.04 -1.69
N GLU A 368 23.12 11.05 -0.38
CA GLU A 368 22.78 12.25 0.39
C GLU A 368 23.89 13.31 0.29
N ASP A 369 23.55 14.53 -0.15
CA ASP A 369 24.51 15.62 -0.36
C ASP A 369 24.07 16.97 0.25
N ASN A 370 22.91 17.01 0.94
CA ASN A 370 22.29 18.27 1.34
C ASN A 370 21.94 18.29 2.85
N PRO A 371 22.87 18.66 3.73
CA PRO A 371 22.63 18.66 5.18
C PRO A 371 21.59 19.72 5.57
N GLY A 372 20.73 19.37 6.52
CA GLY A 372 19.70 20.27 7.02
C GLY A 372 18.45 19.58 7.55
N ARG A 373 17.44 20.37 7.86
CA ARG A 373 16.10 19.89 8.22
C ARG A 373 15.14 20.17 7.08
N TRP A 374 14.68 19.11 6.44
CA TRP A 374 13.85 19.15 5.24
C TRP A 374 12.45 18.64 5.54
N MET A 375 11.45 19.22 4.88
CA MET A 375 10.12 18.66 4.88
C MET A 375 10.02 17.59 3.78
N TYR A 376 9.44 16.44 4.11
CA TYR A 376 8.90 15.53 3.12
C TYR A 376 7.37 15.53 3.22
N HIS A 377 6.67 15.40 2.09
CA HIS A 377 5.21 15.45 2.09
C HIS A 377 4.59 14.92 0.79
N CYS A 378 3.29 14.66 0.83
CA CYS A 378 2.49 14.54 -0.38
C CYS A 378 2.28 15.92 -0.99
N HIS A 379 2.58 16.11 -2.27
CA HIS A 379 2.42 17.40 -2.94
C HIS A 379 0.99 17.64 -3.50
N VAL A 380 0.04 16.75 -3.22
CA VAL A 380 -1.38 17.06 -3.31
C VAL A 380 -1.71 17.96 -2.12
N MET A 381 -1.93 19.24 -2.37
CA MET A 381 -2.00 20.29 -1.33
C MET A 381 -3.01 19.97 -0.22
N SER A 382 -4.19 19.49 -0.57
CA SER A 382 -5.21 19.11 0.41
C SER A 382 -4.78 17.93 1.29
N HIS A 383 -3.92 17.03 0.79
CA HIS A 383 -3.39 15.91 1.59
C HIS A 383 -2.30 16.40 2.55
N GLN A 384 -1.40 17.27 2.08
CA GLN A 384 -0.39 17.92 2.90
C GLN A 384 -1.05 18.64 4.07
N ASP A 385 -2.02 19.54 3.77
CA ASP A 385 -2.71 20.37 4.78
C ASP A 385 -3.52 19.53 5.77
N ALA A 386 -3.97 18.34 5.35
CA ALA A 386 -4.68 17.40 6.21
C ALA A 386 -3.77 16.41 6.96
N GLY A 387 -2.44 16.63 6.93
CA GLY A 387 -1.46 15.97 7.80
C GLY A 387 -0.41 15.08 7.14
N MET A 388 -0.36 14.98 5.80
CA MET A 388 0.59 14.10 5.10
C MET A 388 1.94 14.81 4.88
N ALA A 389 2.62 15.15 5.96
CA ALA A 389 3.92 15.79 5.99
C ALA A 389 4.75 15.34 7.20
N GLY A 390 6.07 15.42 7.09
CA GLY A 390 7.00 15.06 8.15
C GLY A 390 8.38 15.65 7.93
N TRP A 391 9.35 15.28 8.80
CA TRP A 391 10.70 15.80 8.77
C TRP A 391 11.70 14.76 8.30
N TYR A 392 12.60 15.20 7.43
CA TYR A 392 13.82 14.50 7.06
C TYR A 392 15.01 15.33 7.52
N ILE A 393 15.85 14.77 8.39
CA ILE A 393 16.98 15.44 8.99
C ILE A 393 18.26 14.80 8.47
N VAL A 394 19.10 15.61 7.87
CA VAL A 394 20.40 15.22 7.35
C VAL A 394 21.48 15.86 8.19
N ASP A 395 22.21 15.05 8.90
CA ASP A 395 23.38 15.49 9.65
C ASP A 395 24.57 15.68 8.69
N PRO A 396 25.46 16.67 8.90
CA PRO A 396 26.73 16.75 8.16
C PRO A 396 27.56 15.48 8.41
N GLU A 397 28.65 15.31 7.65
CA GLU A 397 29.59 14.16 7.77
C GLU A 397 30.07 13.93 9.21
#